data_76f7b277a068953f3a42c99b942d5d1a
#
_entry.id   76f7b277a068953f3a42c99b942d5d1a
#
_cell.length_a   1.000
_cell.length_b   1.000
_cell.length_c   1.000
_cell.angle_alpha   90.00
_cell.angle_beta   90.00
_cell.angle_gamma   90.00
#
_symmetry.space_group_name_H-M   'P 1'
#
loop_
_entity.id
_entity.type
_entity.pdbx_description
1 polymer ?
#
loop_
_entity_poly.entity_id
_entity_poly.type
_entity_poly.pdbx_seq_one_letter_code
_entity_poly.pdbx_strand_id
1 'polypeptide(L)'
;MVETNKATLFKFRENLEMSSILHYIWSKGALPESGLKTTAGKELYIRVPGNCSTCEPNIFKEAVIEIDGVLFGGSVILLDETELQKSFQTCGTEETTVLIVSLSSSPKATEHCYNKTAQLHITCTQEFIQECHATISQEEKFLCNSTIVELPNKHLSSVLSELLVERLEDKQEIIERIFQQCDQRWDDTLLKIAIRSFGFGIQSDIFEAWANLLNTQALGKHSDNQLQVEAIFFGQAGLLDDESIPYYYRNDAINNVYYNELKREFHFLQNKFNLKKLDYRAWGNSTPHVRIARLATLYLLKRFTVSGITTANTLTDMYKLLNHSLSGYWQNHTCFGGTETCGNGCMRQKQVDIIIINSIVPMLYAYGKHRRDEKMCKRGIELLREIDSEENSIIKRWKEQGMQPKCAADSQALLHLHRSYCKTNNCMNCRFALHYIRRKLTIK
;
A
#
# COMPACT_ATOMS: atom_id res chain seq x y z
N MET A 1 -14.01 -41.67 -30.71
CA MET A 1 -12.58 -41.39 -30.37
C MET A 1 -12.30 -39.92 -30.03
N VAL A 2 -13.14 -38.96 -30.39
CA VAL A 2 -12.93 -37.51 -30.08
C VAL A 2 -13.52 -37.10 -28.74
N GLU A 3 -14.60 -37.76 -28.26
CA GLU A 3 -15.22 -37.46 -26.97
C GLU A 3 -14.43 -37.97 -25.74
N THR A 4 -13.73 -39.11 -25.91
CA THR A 4 -12.87 -39.65 -24.83
C THR A 4 -11.65 -38.78 -24.56
N ASN A 5 -11.15 -38.05 -25.58
CA ASN A 5 -9.99 -37.16 -25.41
C ASN A 5 -10.33 -35.84 -24.69
N LYS A 6 -11.57 -35.33 -24.86
CA LYS A 6 -12.02 -34.10 -24.14
C LYS A 6 -12.23 -34.34 -22.65
N ALA A 7 -12.85 -35.47 -22.31
CA ALA A 7 -13.08 -35.83 -20.90
C ALA A 7 -11.78 -36.12 -20.15
N THR A 8 -10.80 -36.71 -20.82
CA THR A 8 -9.47 -37.00 -20.26
C THR A 8 -8.62 -35.71 -20.10
N LEU A 9 -8.69 -34.81 -21.08
CA LEU A 9 -8.06 -33.48 -20.99
C LEU A 9 -8.70 -32.60 -19.93
N PHE A 10 -10.02 -32.67 -19.77
CA PHE A 10 -10.76 -31.94 -18.73
C PHE A 10 -10.35 -32.44 -17.35
N LYS A 11 -10.34 -33.76 -17.10
CA LYS A 11 -9.83 -34.36 -15.86
C LYS A 11 -8.36 -34.06 -15.58
N PHE A 12 -7.51 -34.01 -16.59
CA PHE A 12 -6.09 -33.70 -16.44
C PHE A 12 -5.88 -32.23 -16.06
N ARG A 13 -6.69 -31.32 -16.57
CA ARG A 13 -6.71 -29.89 -16.16
C ARG A 13 -7.22 -29.72 -14.74
N GLU A 14 -8.36 -30.34 -14.36
CA GLU A 14 -8.92 -30.27 -13.00
C GLU A 14 -7.92 -30.75 -11.94
N ASN A 15 -7.07 -31.73 -12.25
CA ASN A 15 -6.13 -32.30 -11.30
C ASN A 15 -4.90 -31.40 -11.05
N LEU A 16 -4.33 -30.82 -12.12
CA LEU A 16 -3.23 -29.83 -11.98
C LEU A 16 -3.69 -28.63 -11.12
N GLU A 17 -4.94 -28.37 -11.10
CA GLU A 17 -5.64 -27.27 -10.50
C GLU A 17 -5.93 -27.51 -9.03
N MET A 18 -6.37 -28.72 -8.65
CA MET A 18 -6.54 -29.13 -7.26
C MET A 18 -5.21 -29.21 -6.51
N SER A 19 -4.15 -29.67 -7.15
CA SER A 19 -2.79 -29.64 -6.60
C SER A 19 -2.33 -28.21 -6.30
N SER A 20 -2.61 -27.26 -7.18
CA SER A 20 -2.27 -25.85 -7.01
C SER A 20 -3.06 -25.20 -5.85
N ILE A 21 -4.34 -25.55 -5.69
CA ILE A 21 -5.18 -25.06 -4.59
C ILE A 21 -4.70 -25.66 -3.25
N LEU A 22 -4.43 -26.96 -3.20
CA LEU A 22 -3.94 -27.63 -2.01
C LEU A 22 -2.57 -27.09 -1.58
N HIS A 23 -1.66 -26.89 -2.54
CA HIS A 23 -0.37 -26.25 -2.29
C HIS A 23 -0.54 -24.85 -1.70
N TYR A 24 -1.47 -24.06 -2.24
CA TYR A 24 -1.78 -22.73 -1.70
C TYR A 24 -2.33 -22.81 -0.27
N ILE A 25 -3.34 -23.67 -0.02
CA ILE A 25 -3.93 -23.85 1.31
C ILE A 25 -2.85 -24.18 2.34
N TRP A 26 -1.94 -25.07 2.01
CA TRP A 26 -0.85 -25.50 2.90
C TRP A 26 0.20 -24.41 3.09
N SER A 27 0.76 -23.88 1.99
CA SER A 27 1.86 -22.91 2.03
C SER A 27 1.49 -21.57 2.68
N LYS A 28 0.22 -21.16 2.59
CA LYS A 28 -0.30 -19.91 3.20
C LYS A 28 -0.94 -20.12 4.57
N GLY A 29 -0.90 -21.34 5.11
CA GLY A 29 -1.51 -21.63 6.40
C GLY A 29 -3.02 -21.37 6.41
N ALA A 30 -3.71 -21.70 5.31
CA ALA A 30 -5.16 -21.48 5.19
C ALA A 30 -5.98 -22.47 6.04
N LEU A 31 -5.35 -23.46 6.68
CA LEU A 31 -6.02 -24.37 7.59
C LEU A 31 -6.27 -23.71 8.96
N PRO A 32 -7.33 -24.10 9.68
CA PRO A 32 -7.59 -23.64 11.04
C PRO A 32 -6.43 -24.02 11.97
N GLU A 33 -6.14 -23.16 12.94
CA GLU A 33 -5.08 -23.39 13.93
C GLU A 33 -5.43 -24.50 14.95
N SER A 34 -6.73 -24.81 15.08
CA SER A 34 -7.24 -25.82 16.03
C SER A 34 -8.43 -26.57 15.45
N GLY A 35 -8.68 -27.75 15.97
CA GLY A 35 -9.80 -28.60 15.56
C GLY A 35 -9.51 -29.48 14.35
N LEU A 36 -8.27 -29.51 13.85
CA LEU A 36 -7.86 -30.45 12.82
C LEU A 36 -7.82 -31.86 13.39
N LYS A 37 -8.29 -32.82 12.61
CA LYS A 37 -8.21 -34.25 12.95
C LYS A 37 -7.67 -35.04 11.77
N THR A 38 -6.89 -36.06 12.08
CA THR A 38 -6.51 -37.04 11.08
C THR A 38 -7.72 -37.90 10.68
N THR A 39 -7.63 -38.58 9.54
CA THR A 39 -8.66 -39.55 9.12
C THR A 39 -8.91 -40.66 10.14
N ALA A 40 -7.96 -40.91 11.02
CA ALA A 40 -8.08 -41.84 12.17
C ALA A 40 -8.70 -41.17 13.41
N GLY A 41 -9.17 -39.94 13.35
CA GLY A 41 -9.82 -39.19 14.43
C GLY A 41 -8.88 -38.60 15.47
N LYS A 42 -7.55 -38.65 15.27
CA LYS A 42 -6.54 -38.12 16.20
C LYS A 42 -6.46 -36.59 16.05
N GLU A 43 -6.26 -35.87 17.15
CA GLU A 43 -6.05 -34.44 17.13
C GLU A 43 -4.74 -34.07 16.40
N LEU A 44 -4.80 -33.03 15.55
CA LEU A 44 -3.69 -32.62 14.70
C LEU A 44 -3.43 -31.11 14.85
N TYR A 45 -2.16 -30.76 15.07
CA TYR A 45 -1.69 -29.38 15.05
C TYR A 45 -0.48 -29.23 14.12
N ILE A 46 -0.49 -28.22 13.25
CA ILE A 46 0.62 -27.89 12.37
C ILE A 46 1.50 -26.88 13.10
N ARG A 47 2.64 -27.29 13.62
CA ARG A 47 3.57 -26.43 14.34
C ARG A 47 4.49 -25.67 13.37
N VAL A 48 5.04 -26.41 12.40
CA VAL A 48 5.84 -25.85 11.30
C VAL A 48 5.36 -26.52 10.01
N PRO A 49 4.90 -25.77 9.00
CA PRO A 49 4.38 -26.36 7.76
C PRO A 49 5.47 -26.97 6.87
N GLY A 50 6.75 -26.64 7.13
CA GLY A 50 7.88 -27.07 6.31
C GLY A 50 8.14 -26.16 5.11
N ASN A 51 9.20 -26.48 4.37
CA ASN A 51 9.64 -25.76 3.18
C ASN A 51 9.52 -26.63 1.93
N CYS A 52 9.00 -26.10 0.83
CA CYS A 52 8.97 -26.81 -0.45
C CYS A 52 10.10 -26.34 -1.36
N SER A 53 10.59 -27.25 -2.20
CA SER A 53 11.54 -26.95 -3.28
C SER A 53 10.78 -26.69 -4.59
N THR A 54 11.35 -25.86 -5.46
CA THR A 54 10.82 -25.66 -6.82
C THR A 54 10.82 -26.95 -7.67
N CYS A 55 11.66 -27.91 -7.32
CA CYS A 55 11.73 -29.20 -8.01
C CYS A 55 10.67 -30.20 -7.51
N GLU A 56 10.20 -30.06 -6.27
CA GLU A 56 9.23 -30.96 -5.62
C GLU A 56 8.13 -30.14 -4.93
N PRO A 57 7.24 -29.48 -5.68
CA PRO A 57 6.29 -28.51 -5.14
C PRO A 57 5.24 -29.13 -4.21
N ASN A 58 5.01 -30.42 -4.27
CA ASN A 58 4.04 -31.15 -3.44
C ASN A 58 4.65 -31.76 -2.18
N ILE A 59 5.95 -31.59 -1.95
CA ILE A 59 6.67 -32.14 -0.76
C ILE A 59 7.22 -30.98 0.06
N PHE A 60 6.76 -30.89 1.32
CA PHE A 60 7.24 -29.90 2.30
C PHE A 60 8.15 -30.59 3.30
N LYS A 61 9.44 -30.32 3.23
CA LYS A 61 10.49 -30.88 4.11
C LYS A 61 10.64 -30.07 5.40
N GLU A 62 11.18 -30.67 6.44
CA GLU A 62 11.38 -30.02 7.76
C GLU A 62 10.09 -29.54 8.42
N ALA A 63 8.99 -30.19 8.16
CA ALA A 63 7.71 -29.91 8.83
C ALA A 63 7.72 -30.47 10.26
N VAL A 64 7.01 -29.82 11.17
CA VAL A 64 6.76 -30.29 12.54
C VAL A 64 5.27 -30.35 12.77
N ILE A 65 4.78 -31.57 12.98
CA ILE A 65 3.37 -31.88 13.16
C ILE A 65 3.16 -32.51 14.55
N GLU A 66 2.15 -32.04 15.27
CA GLU A 66 1.76 -32.64 16.55
C GLU A 66 0.48 -33.45 16.37
N ILE A 67 0.51 -34.69 16.79
CA ILE A 67 -0.62 -35.63 16.72
C ILE A 67 -0.84 -36.23 18.11
N ASP A 68 -2.03 -36.03 18.68
CA ASP A 68 -2.39 -36.45 20.06
C ASP A 68 -1.34 -36.01 21.09
N GLY A 69 -0.77 -34.80 20.96
CA GLY A 69 0.25 -34.28 21.89
C GLY A 69 1.68 -34.76 21.63
N VAL A 70 1.92 -35.58 20.61
CA VAL A 70 3.26 -36.06 20.24
C VAL A 70 3.76 -35.31 19.01
N LEU A 71 4.98 -34.78 19.09
CA LEU A 71 5.63 -34.06 17.99
C LEU A 71 6.35 -35.02 17.03
N PHE A 72 6.07 -34.85 15.73
CA PHE A 72 6.70 -35.58 14.64
C PHE A 72 7.38 -34.58 13.70
N GLY A 73 8.68 -34.77 13.46
CA GLY A 73 9.45 -34.02 12.47
C GLY A 73 9.67 -34.83 11.20
N GLY A 74 9.43 -34.23 10.03
CA GLY A 74 9.64 -34.92 8.76
C GLY A 74 9.05 -34.21 7.58
N SER A 75 8.62 -34.95 6.55
CA SER A 75 8.04 -34.40 5.32
C SER A 75 6.53 -34.52 5.33
N VAL A 76 5.88 -33.48 4.74
CA VAL A 76 4.46 -33.49 4.45
C VAL A 76 4.27 -33.58 2.94
N ILE A 77 3.41 -34.49 2.51
CA ILE A 77 3.13 -34.73 1.08
C ILE A 77 1.69 -34.26 0.78
N LEU A 78 1.55 -33.44 -0.25
CA LEU A 78 0.26 -33.00 -0.75
C LEU A 78 -0.13 -33.85 -1.96
N LEU A 79 -1.31 -34.48 -1.91
CA LEU A 79 -1.80 -35.36 -2.99
C LEU A 79 -3.18 -34.91 -3.46
N ASP A 80 -3.39 -34.83 -4.74
CA ASP A 80 -4.72 -34.73 -5.33
C ASP A 80 -5.43 -36.09 -5.43
N GLU A 81 -6.72 -36.09 -5.79
CA GLU A 81 -7.56 -37.31 -5.87
C GLU A 81 -7.00 -38.35 -6.85
N THR A 82 -6.30 -37.92 -7.90
CA THR A 82 -5.74 -38.83 -8.93
C THR A 82 -4.35 -39.33 -8.58
N GLU A 83 -3.57 -38.53 -7.86
CA GLU A 83 -2.28 -38.93 -7.34
C GLU A 83 -2.46 -39.93 -6.19
N LEU A 84 -3.50 -39.74 -5.37
CA LEU A 84 -3.94 -40.74 -4.37
C LEU A 84 -4.20 -42.10 -5.02
N GLN A 85 -4.88 -42.15 -6.17
CA GLN A 85 -5.17 -43.41 -6.88
C GLN A 85 -3.95 -44.03 -7.57
N LYS A 86 -2.98 -43.23 -8.04
CA LYS A 86 -1.77 -43.69 -8.73
C LYS A 86 -0.64 -44.10 -7.76
N SER A 87 -0.50 -43.39 -6.64
CA SER A 87 0.58 -43.62 -5.68
C SER A 87 0.45 -44.97 -4.94
N PHE A 88 -0.66 -45.67 -5.09
CA PHE A 88 -0.81 -47.07 -4.66
C PHE A 88 0.17 -48.03 -5.32
N GLN A 89 0.76 -47.69 -6.47
CA GLN A 89 1.61 -48.63 -7.22
C GLN A 89 3.10 -48.31 -7.17
N THR A 90 3.53 -47.11 -6.74
CA THR A 90 4.91 -46.63 -6.98
C THR A 90 5.56 -45.81 -5.86
N CYS A 91 4.86 -45.43 -4.81
CA CYS A 91 5.47 -44.63 -3.74
C CYS A 91 6.11 -45.53 -2.68
N GLY A 92 7.41 -45.72 -2.79
CA GLY A 92 8.23 -45.91 -1.57
C GLY A 92 8.08 -44.60 -0.76
N THR A 93 7.28 -44.64 0.33
CA THR A 93 7.25 -43.55 1.29
C THR A 93 8.69 -43.36 1.78
N GLU A 94 9.27 -42.18 1.54
CA GLU A 94 10.51 -41.85 2.21
C GLU A 94 10.29 -42.10 3.71
N GLU A 95 11.22 -42.74 4.41
CA GLU A 95 11.11 -43.11 5.81
C GLU A 95 10.77 -41.95 6.78
N THR A 96 10.75 -40.71 6.23
CA THR A 96 10.55 -39.43 6.94
C THR A 96 9.19 -38.78 6.74
N THR A 97 8.22 -39.40 6.02
CA THR A 97 6.91 -38.81 5.82
C THR A 97 6.04 -38.87 7.06
N VAL A 98 5.65 -37.73 7.62
CA VAL A 98 4.88 -37.63 8.87
C VAL A 98 3.37 -37.36 8.63
N LEU A 99 3.03 -36.71 7.51
CA LEU A 99 1.64 -36.39 7.18
C LEU A 99 1.42 -36.41 5.66
N ILE A 100 0.29 -36.98 5.26
CA ILE A 100 -0.24 -36.88 3.90
C ILE A 100 -1.49 -36.00 3.95
N VAL A 101 -1.56 -34.97 3.11
CA VAL A 101 -2.69 -34.08 3.01
C VAL A 101 -3.35 -34.25 1.64
N SER A 102 -4.65 -34.45 1.63
CA SER A 102 -5.41 -34.63 0.39
C SER A 102 -6.61 -33.69 0.29
N LEU A 103 -6.97 -33.32 -0.93
CA LEU A 103 -8.11 -32.49 -1.25
C LEU A 103 -9.03 -33.22 -2.21
N SER A 104 -10.36 -33.23 -1.91
CA SER A 104 -11.35 -33.78 -2.83
C SER A 104 -12.63 -32.95 -2.87
N SER A 105 -13.37 -33.07 -3.95
CA SER A 105 -14.70 -32.46 -4.14
C SER A 105 -15.86 -33.37 -3.63
N SER A 106 -15.57 -34.61 -3.30
CA SER A 106 -16.56 -35.60 -2.84
C SER A 106 -16.33 -36.03 -1.40
N PRO A 107 -17.38 -36.14 -0.57
CA PRO A 107 -17.25 -36.64 0.79
C PRO A 107 -16.96 -38.16 0.89
N LYS A 108 -16.94 -38.87 -0.22
CA LYS A 108 -16.52 -40.27 -0.27
C LYS A 108 -14.96 -40.30 -0.29
N ALA A 109 -14.36 -39.95 0.84
CA ALA A 109 -12.97 -40.27 1.09
C ALA A 109 -12.84 -41.80 1.07
N THR A 110 -12.12 -42.30 0.14
CA THR A 110 -11.71 -43.70 0.12
C THR A 110 -10.96 -43.97 1.41
N GLU A 111 -11.45 -44.92 2.22
CA GLU A 111 -10.70 -45.51 3.34
C GLU A 111 -9.46 -46.23 2.78
N HIS A 112 -8.46 -45.49 2.35
CA HIS A 112 -7.24 -46.05 1.84
C HIS A 112 -6.14 -45.85 2.89
N CYS A 113 -5.88 -46.92 3.63
CA CYS A 113 -4.84 -46.97 4.61
C CYS A 113 -3.45 -46.93 3.96
N TYR A 114 -2.80 -45.78 3.95
CA TYR A 114 -1.33 -45.76 3.91
C TYR A 114 -0.85 -46.28 5.26
N ASN A 115 -0.38 -47.53 5.29
CA ASN A 115 0.08 -48.18 6.50
C ASN A 115 1.09 -47.32 7.27
N LYS A 116 0.66 -46.72 8.38
CA LYS A 116 1.43 -46.01 9.42
C LYS A 116 1.58 -44.47 9.26
N THR A 117 1.33 -43.84 8.14
CA THR A 117 1.45 -42.37 8.02
C THR A 117 0.10 -41.68 8.32
N ALA A 118 0.13 -40.62 9.13
CA ALA A 118 -1.06 -39.84 9.43
C ALA A 118 -1.62 -39.16 8.17
N GLN A 119 -2.94 -39.05 8.03
CA GLN A 119 -3.59 -38.47 6.88
C GLN A 119 -4.55 -37.36 7.33
N LEU A 120 -4.53 -36.25 6.60
CA LEU A 120 -5.51 -35.16 6.72
C LEU A 120 -6.28 -35.06 5.42
N HIS A 121 -7.59 -35.20 5.49
CA HIS A 121 -8.45 -35.07 4.33
C HIS A 121 -9.26 -33.78 4.39
N ILE A 122 -9.14 -32.96 3.32
CA ILE A 122 -9.83 -31.69 3.17
C ILE A 122 -10.89 -31.86 2.09
N THR A 123 -12.14 -31.49 2.40
CA THR A 123 -13.22 -31.48 1.42
C THR A 123 -13.64 -30.05 1.07
N CYS A 124 -13.93 -29.80 -0.20
CA CYS A 124 -14.46 -28.54 -0.67
C CYS A 124 -15.52 -28.78 -1.76
N THR A 125 -16.38 -27.81 -2.01
CA THR A 125 -17.39 -27.93 -3.06
C THR A 125 -16.77 -27.75 -4.44
N GLN A 126 -17.35 -28.37 -5.46
CA GLN A 126 -16.91 -28.21 -6.85
C GLN A 126 -17.00 -26.75 -7.31
N GLU A 127 -18.03 -26.02 -6.84
CA GLU A 127 -18.19 -24.59 -7.08
C GLU A 127 -17.00 -23.79 -6.54
N PHE A 128 -16.55 -24.11 -5.33
CA PHE A 128 -15.39 -23.45 -4.72
C PHE A 128 -14.09 -23.72 -5.50
N ILE A 129 -13.90 -24.93 -6.01
CA ILE A 129 -12.75 -25.27 -6.85
C ILE A 129 -12.77 -24.42 -8.12
N GLN A 130 -13.93 -24.27 -8.77
CA GLN A 130 -14.10 -23.44 -9.96
C GLN A 130 -13.86 -21.96 -9.69
N GLU A 131 -14.35 -21.44 -8.54
CA GLU A 131 -14.09 -20.05 -8.10
C GLU A 131 -12.60 -19.79 -7.87
N CYS A 132 -11.90 -20.69 -7.18
CA CYS A 132 -10.46 -20.59 -6.99
C CYS A 132 -9.73 -20.61 -8.32
N HIS A 133 -10.22 -21.41 -9.26
CA HIS A 133 -9.70 -21.56 -10.61
C HIS A 133 -9.77 -20.28 -11.42
N ALA A 134 -11.00 -19.72 -11.52
CA ALA A 134 -11.26 -18.46 -12.19
C ALA A 134 -10.37 -17.33 -11.63
N THR A 135 -10.06 -17.40 -10.33
CA THR A 135 -9.17 -16.43 -9.67
C THR A 135 -7.69 -16.66 -9.99
N ILE A 136 -7.24 -17.90 -10.04
CA ILE A 136 -5.86 -18.26 -10.40
C ILE A 136 -5.61 -17.95 -11.88
N SER A 137 -6.59 -18.23 -12.77
CA SER A 137 -6.52 -17.94 -14.20
C SER A 137 -6.70 -16.45 -14.56
N GLN A 138 -6.97 -15.58 -13.59
CA GLN A 138 -7.22 -14.14 -13.75
C GLN A 138 -8.50 -13.80 -14.58
N GLU A 139 -9.39 -14.72 -14.76
CA GLU A 139 -10.63 -14.52 -15.53
C GLU A 139 -11.72 -13.77 -14.76
N GLU A 140 -11.77 -13.89 -13.42
CA GLU A 140 -12.71 -13.16 -12.57
C GLU A 140 -12.04 -12.29 -11.51
N LYS A 141 -12.53 -11.05 -11.37
CA LYS A 141 -11.86 -10.00 -10.58
C LYS A 141 -12.22 -9.94 -9.10
N PHE A 142 -13.19 -10.68 -8.55
CA PHE A 142 -13.64 -10.46 -7.17
C PHE A 142 -14.26 -11.69 -6.49
N LEU A 143 -13.43 -12.57 -5.95
CA LEU A 143 -13.88 -13.62 -5.02
C LEU A 143 -14.41 -13.08 -3.68
N CYS A 144 -14.05 -11.85 -3.31
CA CYS A 144 -14.19 -11.42 -1.92
C CYS A 144 -15.34 -10.44 -1.65
N ASN A 145 -16.11 -10.00 -2.67
CA ASN A 145 -17.14 -8.95 -2.49
C ASN A 145 -18.22 -9.30 -1.44
N SER A 146 -18.77 -10.49 -1.50
CA SER A 146 -19.80 -10.92 -0.51
C SER A 146 -19.17 -11.24 0.85
N THR A 147 -17.96 -11.71 0.87
CA THR A 147 -17.28 -12.24 2.07
C THR A 147 -16.73 -11.16 2.97
N ILE A 148 -16.23 -10.04 2.40
CA ILE A 148 -15.69 -8.93 3.19
C ILE A 148 -16.76 -8.32 4.09
N VAL A 149 -17.99 -8.19 3.57
CA VAL A 149 -19.13 -7.61 4.30
C VAL A 149 -19.61 -8.53 5.44
N GLU A 150 -19.45 -9.84 5.28
CA GLU A 150 -19.87 -10.84 6.26
C GLU A 150 -18.83 -11.09 7.36
N LEU A 151 -17.62 -10.47 7.25
CA LEU A 151 -16.59 -10.66 8.26
C LEU A 151 -16.98 -10.04 9.60
N PRO A 152 -16.76 -10.76 10.72
CA PRO A 152 -16.89 -10.15 12.03
C PRO A 152 -16.02 -8.90 12.15
N ASN A 153 -16.57 -7.82 12.71
CA ASN A 153 -15.87 -6.52 12.82
C ASN A 153 -14.46 -6.61 13.42
N LYS A 154 -14.23 -7.54 14.35
CA LYS A 154 -12.92 -7.75 14.97
C LYS A 154 -11.89 -8.28 13.96
N HIS A 155 -12.27 -9.22 13.11
CA HIS A 155 -11.38 -9.75 12.08
C HIS A 155 -11.13 -8.72 10.98
N LEU A 156 -12.17 -8.00 10.57
CA LEU A 156 -12.05 -6.93 9.59
C LEU A 156 -11.04 -5.87 10.05
N SER A 157 -11.16 -5.40 11.30
CA SER A 157 -10.23 -4.38 11.82
C SER A 157 -8.80 -4.89 11.97
N SER A 158 -8.58 -6.18 12.25
CA SER A 158 -7.24 -6.78 12.25
C SER A 158 -6.62 -6.76 10.86
N VAL A 159 -7.35 -7.24 9.85
CA VAL A 159 -6.86 -7.25 8.45
C VAL A 159 -6.60 -5.84 7.93
N LEU A 160 -7.48 -4.87 8.21
CA LEU A 160 -7.26 -3.48 7.83
C LEU A 160 -6.02 -2.88 8.51
N SER A 161 -5.79 -3.23 9.79
CA SER A 161 -4.60 -2.75 10.50
C SER A 161 -3.31 -3.32 9.90
N GLU A 162 -3.29 -4.58 9.50
CA GLU A 162 -2.14 -5.20 8.85
C GLU A 162 -1.88 -4.61 7.45
N LEU A 163 -2.93 -4.41 6.64
CA LEU A 163 -2.82 -3.75 5.34
C LEU A 163 -2.33 -2.30 5.45
N LEU A 164 -2.72 -1.60 6.52
CA LEU A 164 -2.21 -0.26 6.79
C LEU A 164 -0.70 -0.28 7.08
N VAL A 165 -0.23 -1.25 7.87
CA VAL A 165 1.20 -1.41 8.14
C VAL A 165 1.97 -1.71 6.86
N GLU A 166 1.52 -2.66 6.04
CA GLU A 166 2.10 -2.95 4.72
C GLU A 166 2.20 -1.67 3.85
N ARG A 167 1.14 -0.86 3.84
CA ARG A 167 1.15 0.42 3.11
C ARG A 167 2.19 1.40 3.63
N LEU A 168 2.36 1.48 4.94
CA LEU A 168 3.35 2.38 5.55
C LEU A 168 4.77 1.89 5.31
N GLU A 169 4.99 0.58 5.25
CA GLU A 169 6.26 -0.04 4.86
C GLU A 169 6.60 0.24 3.40
N ASP A 170 5.67 0.10 2.46
CA ASP A 170 5.87 0.50 1.06
C ASP A 170 6.27 1.99 0.94
N LYS A 171 5.59 2.86 1.70
CA LYS A 171 5.92 4.29 1.73
C LYS A 171 7.27 4.56 2.39
N GLN A 172 7.65 3.80 3.41
CA GLN A 172 8.96 3.89 4.05
C GLN A 172 10.09 3.62 3.06
N GLU A 173 9.98 2.62 2.20
CA GLU A 173 10.99 2.31 1.18
C GLU A 173 11.18 3.49 0.20
N ILE A 174 10.09 4.16 -0.18
CA ILE A 174 10.14 5.35 -1.02
C ILE A 174 10.84 6.50 -0.29
N ILE A 175 10.48 6.72 0.98
CA ILE A 175 11.07 7.76 1.83
C ILE A 175 12.56 7.53 2.01
N GLU A 176 12.98 6.30 2.26
CA GLU A 176 14.40 5.94 2.43
C GLU A 176 15.20 6.27 1.16
N ARG A 177 14.66 5.98 -0.02
CA ARG A 177 15.31 6.36 -1.30
C ARG A 177 15.46 7.88 -1.43
N ILE A 178 14.42 8.66 -1.09
CA ILE A 178 14.48 10.12 -1.11
C ILE A 178 15.47 10.65 -0.06
N PHE A 179 15.53 10.01 1.10
CA PHE A 179 16.49 10.36 2.17
C PHE A 179 17.94 10.20 1.71
N GLN A 180 18.25 9.11 1.02
CA GLN A 180 19.59 8.94 0.41
C GLN A 180 19.87 10.01 -0.65
N GLN A 181 18.89 10.38 -1.47
CA GLN A 181 19.02 11.46 -2.47
C GLN A 181 19.17 12.85 -1.85
N CYS A 182 18.76 13.03 -0.61
CA CYS A 182 18.89 14.28 0.17
C CYS A 182 20.12 14.32 1.06
N ASP A 183 21.15 13.52 0.77
CA ASP A 183 22.36 13.42 1.60
C ASP A 183 22.06 13.13 3.08
N GLN A 184 21.09 12.25 3.32
CA GLN A 184 20.62 11.82 4.64
C GLN A 184 20.07 12.95 5.52
N ARG A 185 19.49 13.99 4.89
CA ARG A 185 18.88 15.13 5.59
C ARG A 185 17.36 14.97 5.67
N TRP A 186 16.86 14.69 6.87
CA TRP A 186 15.45 14.42 7.11
C TRP A 186 14.52 15.59 6.80
N ASP A 187 14.92 16.83 7.07
CA ASP A 187 14.10 18.02 6.78
C ASP A 187 13.92 18.23 5.27
N ASP A 188 14.97 18.00 4.49
CA ASP A 188 14.90 18.06 3.03
C ASP A 188 14.04 16.93 2.45
N THR A 189 14.15 15.75 3.06
CA THR A 189 13.30 14.60 2.72
C THR A 189 11.83 14.91 2.98
N LEU A 190 11.50 15.44 4.15
CA LEU A 190 10.15 15.86 4.50
C LEU A 190 9.61 16.91 3.52
N LEU A 191 10.41 17.90 3.16
CA LEU A 191 10.04 18.95 2.20
C LEU A 191 9.68 18.33 0.84
N LYS A 192 10.53 17.45 0.29
CA LYS A 192 10.28 16.81 -1.01
C LYS A 192 9.01 15.94 -1.01
N ILE A 193 8.78 15.17 0.05
CA ILE A 193 7.57 14.36 0.18
C ILE A 193 6.33 15.24 0.32
N ALA A 194 6.42 16.32 1.09
CA ALA A 194 5.30 17.24 1.27
C ALA A 194 4.91 17.94 -0.03
N ILE A 195 5.88 18.37 -0.83
CA ILE A 195 5.62 19.03 -2.12
C ILE A 195 4.66 18.20 -2.98
N ARG A 196 4.87 16.89 -3.08
CA ARG A 196 3.96 15.99 -3.82
C ARG A 196 2.51 16.07 -3.32
N SER A 197 2.33 16.14 -2.00
CA SER A 197 1.00 16.19 -1.38
C SER A 197 0.25 17.50 -1.64
N PHE A 198 0.96 18.60 -1.89
CA PHE A 198 0.36 19.87 -2.32
C PHE A 198 -0.21 19.83 -3.77
N GLY A 199 0.02 18.77 -4.50
CA GLY A 199 -0.70 18.47 -5.76
C GLY A 199 -2.15 18.03 -5.55
N PHE A 200 -2.54 17.67 -4.33
CA PHE A 200 -3.90 17.25 -3.92
C PHE A 200 -4.52 16.20 -4.84
N GLY A 201 -3.73 15.22 -5.23
CA GLY A 201 -4.11 14.09 -6.08
C GLY A 201 -3.95 14.37 -7.57
N ILE A 202 -4.69 15.29 -8.15
CA ILE A 202 -4.72 15.53 -9.60
C ILE A 202 -3.37 16.01 -10.16
N GLN A 203 -2.64 16.81 -9.39
CA GLN A 203 -1.37 17.40 -9.82
C GLN A 203 -0.16 16.86 -9.05
N SER A 204 -0.33 15.77 -8.31
CA SER A 204 0.73 15.21 -7.48
C SER A 204 1.98 14.85 -8.28
N ASP A 205 1.84 14.35 -9.50
CA ASP A 205 2.96 13.92 -10.33
C ASP A 205 3.79 15.12 -10.83
N ILE A 206 3.13 16.25 -11.13
CA ILE A 206 3.81 17.49 -11.55
C ILE A 206 4.54 18.12 -10.35
N PHE A 207 3.90 18.14 -9.19
CA PHE A 207 4.54 18.59 -7.96
C PHE A 207 5.74 17.70 -7.58
N GLU A 208 5.66 16.39 -7.79
CA GLU A 208 6.79 15.47 -7.59
C GLU A 208 7.93 15.73 -8.57
N ALA A 209 7.61 15.94 -9.86
CA ALA A 209 8.61 16.29 -10.85
C ALA A 209 9.35 17.61 -10.48
N TRP A 210 8.60 18.60 -10.00
CA TRP A 210 9.18 19.82 -9.47
C TRP A 210 10.01 19.59 -8.20
N ALA A 211 9.54 18.80 -7.24
CA ALA A 211 10.27 18.44 -6.03
C ALA A 211 11.63 17.79 -6.33
N ASN A 212 11.70 16.98 -7.39
CA ASN A 212 12.94 16.34 -7.83
C ASN A 212 13.96 17.34 -8.39
N LEU A 213 13.51 18.45 -8.96
CA LEU A 213 14.36 19.53 -9.45
C LEU A 213 14.79 20.51 -8.35
N LEU A 214 14.01 20.58 -7.24
CA LEU A 214 14.23 21.56 -6.19
C LEU A 214 15.59 21.36 -5.50
N ASN A 215 16.43 22.40 -5.54
CA ASN A 215 17.75 22.38 -4.93
C ASN A 215 17.69 22.80 -3.45
N THR A 216 17.60 21.80 -2.57
CA THR A 216 17.49 22.02 -1.13
C THR A 216 18.75 22.61 -0.51
N GLN A 217 19.92 22.41 -1.12
CA GLN A 217 21.18 23.03 -0.67
C GLN A 217 21.20 24.54 -0.93
N ALA A 218 20.70 24.98 -2.09
CA ALA A 218 20.54 26.41 -2.39
C ALA A 218 19.51 27.03 -1.44
N LEU A 219 18.37 26.35 -1.19
CA LEU A 219 17.38 26.79 -0.21
C LEU A 219 17.97 26.94 1.19
N GLY A 220 18.73 25.96 1.65
CA GLY A 220 19.35 25.98 2.98
C GLY A 220 20.31 27.17 3.17
N LYS A 221 21.06 27.55 2.13
CA LYS A 221 21.98 28.72 2.16
C LYS A 221 21.27 30.07 2.21
N HIS A 222 20.00 30.11 1.83
CA HIS A 222 19.20 31.33 1.72
C HIS A 222 17.93 31.30 2.58
N SER A 223 17.85 30.37 3.54
CA SER A 223 16.67 30.07 4.35
C SER A 223 16.14 31.20 5.23
N ASP A 224 16.91 32.28 5.39
CA ASP A 224 16.58 33.48 6.15
C ASP A 224 16.12 34.65 5.26
N ASN A 225 16.20 34.50 3.96
CA ASN A 225 15.81 35.53 2.98
C ASN A 225 14.54 35.10 2.23
N GLN A 226 13.42 35.74 2.56
CA GLN A 226 12.11 35.42 1.96
C GLN A 226 12.14 35.52 0.44
N LEU A 227 12.67 36.63 -0.12
CA LEU A 227 12.70 36.86 -1.56
C LEU A 227 13.46 35.75 -2.29
N GLN A 228 14.61 35.31 -1.73
CA GLN A 228 15.46 34.29 -2.33
C GLN A 228 14.81 32.90 -2.24
N VAL A 229 14.17 32.58 -1.12
CA VAL A 229 13.40 31.33 -0.98
C VAL A 229 12.26 31.30 -1.98
N GLU A 230 11.44 32.34 -2.06
CA GLU A 230 10.33 32.42 -3.01
C GLU A 230 10.83 32.39 -4.45
N ALA A 231 11.93 33.08 -4.78
CA ALA A 231 12.54 33.06 -6.09
C ALA A 231 12.98 31.63 -6.50
N ILE A 232 13.58 30.83 -5.59
CA ILE A 232 13.94 29.43 -5.86
C ILE A 232 12.68 28.61 -6.08
N PHE A 233 11.65 28.72 -5.21
CA PHE A 233 10.42 27.96 -5.34
C PHE A 233 9.70 28.22 -6.65
N PHE A 234 9.40 29.48 -6.97
CA PHE A 234 8.69 29.85 -8.18
C PHE A 234 9.53 29.66 -9.45
N GLY A 235 10.85 29.98 -9.36
CA GLY A 235 11.75 29.88 -10.50
C GLY A 235 11.99 28.43 -10.91
N GLN A 236 12.28 27.52 -9.96
CA GLN A 236 12.43 26.11 -10.30
C GLN A 236 11.10 25.42 -10.69
N ALA A 237 9.96 26.01 -10.29
CA ALA A 237 8.64 25.61 -10.80
C ALA A 237 8.37 26.11 -12.24
N GLY A 238 9.24 26.96 -12.81
CA GLY A 238 9.08 27.52 -14.15
C GLY A 238 8.04 28.64 -14.23
N LEU A 239 7.65 29.21 -13.09
CA LEU A 239 6.56 30.20 -13.02
C LEU A 239 7.03 31.67 -13.09
N LEU A 240 8.33 31.90 -13.24
CA LEU A 240 8.92 33.21 -13.44
C LEU A 240 9.25 33.52 -14.92
N ASP A 241 8.81 32.65 -15.83
CA ASP A 241 8.81 32.91 -17.27
C ASP A 241 7.55 33.70 -17.62
N ASP A 242 7.68 34.79 -18.41
CA ASP A 242 6.52 35.65 -18.75
C ASP A 242 5.42 34.89 -19.51
N GLU A 243 5.81 33.87 -20.26
CA GLU A 243 4.91 32.97 -20.97
C GLU A 243 4.09 32.04 -20.05
N SER A 244 4.56 31.82 -18.80
CA SER A 244 3.82 31.03 -17.80
C SER A 244 2.56 31.74 -17.29
N ILE A 245 2.52 33.05 -17.45
CA ILE A 245 1.42 33.91 -16.97
C ILE A 245 0.30 33.91 -18.00
N PRO A 246 -0.98 33.71 -17.60
CA PRO A 246 -2.11 33.85 -18.50
C PRO A 246 -2.09 35.19 -19.22
N TYR A 247 -2.38 35.19 -20.52
CA TYR A 247 -2.24 36.38 -21.39
C TYR A 247 -2.89 37.65 -20.83
N TYR A 248 -4.07 37.51 -20.25
CA TYR A 248 -4.84 38.62 -19.68
C TYR A 248 -4.30 39.20 -18.38
N TYR A 249 -3.42 38.47 -17.64
CA TYR A 249 -2.74 38.96 -16.44
C TYR A 249 -1.28 39.36 -16.70
N ARG A 250 -0.75 39.06 -17.88
CA ARG A 250 0.68 39.22 -18.18
C ARG A 250 1.16 40.64 -18.04
N ASN A 251 0.40 41.62 -18.54
CA ASN A 251 0.78 43.02 -18.45
C ASN A 251 0.87 43.51 -16.99
N ASP A 252 -0.10 43.12 -16.16
CA ASP A 252 -0.12 43.51 -14.75
C ASP A 252 1.02 42.84 -13.98
N ALA A 253 1.35 41.59 -14.29
CA ALA A 253 2.47 40.88 -13.68
C ALA A 253 3.83 41.53 -14.08
N ILE A 254 4.07 41.82 -15.35
CA ILE A 254 5.33 42.39 -15.83
C ILE A 254 5.57 43.78 -15.23
N ASN A 255 4.50 44.56 -14.97
CA ASN A 255 4.61 45.85 -14.33
C ASN A 255 4.69 45.78 -12.80
N ASN A 256 4.57 44.57 -12.20
CA ASN A 256 4.58 44.40 -10.76
C ASN A 256 6.01 44.30 -10.23
N VAL A 257 6.34 45.10 -9.20
CA VAL A 257 7.66 45.16 -8.60
C VAL A 257 8.07 43.81 -8.00
N TYR A 258 7.18 43.16 -7.25
CA TYR A 258 7.46 41.88 -6.60
C TYR A 258 7.80 40.77 -7.60
N TYR A 259 7.03 40.64 -8.71
CA TYR A 259 7.33 39.69 -9.77
C TYR A 259 8.71 39.92 -10.39
N ASN A 260 9.05 41.17 -10.69
CA ASN A 260 10.34 41.52 -11.28
C ASN A 260 11.51 41.30 -10.33
N GLU A 261 11.31 41.51 -9.02
CA GLU A 261 12.33 41.20 -8.01
C GLU A 261 12.59 39.70 -7.91
N LEU A 262 11.52 38.88 -7.86
CA LEU A 262 11.66 37.40 -7.87
C LEU A 262 12.38 36.90 -9.13
N LYS A 263 12.04 37.43 -10.29
CA LYS A 263 12.65 37.05 -11.57
C LYS A 263 14.14 37.38 -11.61
N ARG A 264 14.50 38.58 -11.19
CA ARG A 264 15.91 39.04 -11.10
C ARG A 264 16.71 38.18 -10.11
N GLU A 265 16.14 37.93 -8.93
CA GLU A 265 16.79 37.14 -7.88
C GLU A 265 16.96 35.68 -8.32
N PHE A 266 15.94 35.10 -8.95
CA PHE A 266 16.05 33.74 -9.50
C PHE A 266 17.14 33.65 -10.57
N HIS A 267 17.24 34.59 -11.47
CA HIS A 267 18.28 34.61 -12.52
C HIS A 267 19.69 34.60 -11.89
N PHE A 268 19.90 35.40 -10.85
CA PHE A 268 21.16 35.42 -10.12
C PHE A 268 21.44 34.05 -9.45
N LEU A 269 20.47 33.50 -8.73
CA LEU A 269 20.60 32.23 -8.03
C LEU A 269 20.75 31.06 -9.01
N GLN A 270 20.04 31.11 -10.13
CA GLN A 270 20.14 30.09 -11.17
C GLN A 270 21.55 29.98 -11.72
N ASN A 271 22.19 31.11 -12.02
CA ASN A 271 23.58 31.13 -12.49
C ASN A 271 24.57 30.67 -11.40
N LYS A 272 24.33 31.10 -10.15
CA LYS A 272 25.22 30.78 -9.02
C LYS A 272 25.21 29.29 -8.66
N PHE A 273 24.02 28.61 -8.71
CA PHE A 273 23.85 27.25 -8.27
C PHE A 273 23.53 26.27 -9.39
N ASN A 274 23.51 26.71 -10.66
CA ASN A 274 23.10 25.93 -11.82
C ASN A 274 21.71 25.29 -11.62
N LEU A 275 20.73 26.11 -11.18
CA LEU A 275 19.39 25.61 -10.86
C LEU A 275 18.64 25.22 -12.14
N LYS A 276 18.12 23.99 -12.14
CA LYS A 276 17.20 23.53 -13.18
C LYS A 276 15.79 23.97 -12.85
N LYS A 277 14.97 24.20 -13.87
CA LYS A 277 13.56 24.56 -13.73
C LYS A 277 12.67 23.58 -14.48
N LEU A 278 11.43 23.44 -14.02
CA LEU A 278 10.39 22.72 -14.72
C LEU A 278 9.94 23.56 -15.94
N ASP A 279 9.56 22.92 -17.03
CA ASP A 279 8.87 23.61 -18.12
C ASP A 279 7.48 24.02 -17.61
N TYR A 280 7.17 25.32 -17.66
CA TYR A 280 5.88 25.84 -17.19
C TYR A 280 4.67 25.17 -17.85
N ARG A 281 4.81 24.68 -19.10
CA ARG A 281 3.76 23.97 -19.83
C ARG A 281 3.31 22.69 -19.14
N ALA A 282 4.14 22.11 -18.27
CA ALA A 282 3.77 20.94 -17.48
C ALA A 282 2.59 21.21 -16.53
N TRP A 283 2.38 22.45 -16.12
CA TRP A 283 1.24 22.84 -15.26
C TRP A 283 -0.11 22.86 -16.00
N GLY A 284 -0.11 22.86 -17.34
CA GLY A 284 -1.33 22.96 -18.15
C GLY A 284 -2.13 24.23 -17.81
N ASN A 285 -3.42 24.07 -17.60
CA ASN A 285 -4.32 25.19 -17.24
C ASN A 285 -4.39 25.46 -15.73
N SER A 286 -3.53 24.85 -14.91
CA SER A 286 -3.58 25.02 -13.46
C SER A 286 -2.78 26.22 -12.98
N THR A 287 -3.24 26.80 -11.87
CA THR A 287 -2.55 27.92 -11.18
C THR A 287 -1.95 27.40 -9.85
N PRO A 288 -0.72 26.84 -9.83
CA PRO A 288 -0.13 26.27 -8.63
C PRO A 288 0.40 27.33 -7.65
N HIS A 289 0.39 28.60 -8.02
CA HIS A 289 1.09 29.70 -7.36
C HIS A 289 0.80 29.79 -5.85
N VAL A 290 -0.48 29.81 -5.45
CA VAL A 290 -0.87 29.89 -4.02
C VAL A 290 -0.35 28.68 -3.23
N ARG A 291 -0.32 27.49 -3.82
CA ARG A 291 0.19 26.28 -3.16
C ARG A 291 1.70 26.34 -2.99
N ILE A 292 2.41 26.87 -3.99
CA ILE A 292 3.86 27.08 -3.94
C ILE A 292 4.19 28.17 -2.91
N ALA A 293 3.44 29.28 -2.88
CA ALA A 293 3.57 30.31 -1.86
C ALA A 293 3.41 29.77 -0.43
N ARG A 294 2.44 28.87 -0.23
CA ARG A 294 2.25 28.18 1.07
C ARG A 294 3.43 27.31 1.45
N LEU A 295 3.97 26.55 0.52
CA LEU A 295 5.18 25.76 0.75
C LEU A 295 6.37 26.65 1.11
N ALA A 296 6.57 27.76 0.41
CA ALA A 296 7.61 28.73 0.73
C ALA A 296 7.41 29.34 2.12
N THR A 297 6.15 29.71 2.48
CA THR A 297 5.82 30.20 3.82
C THR A 297 6.11 29.17 4.91
N LEU A 298 5.69 27.91 4.73
CA LEU A 298 5.95 26.82 5.67
C LEU A 298 7.45 26.60 5.87
N TYR A 299 8.23 26.65 4.78
CA TYR A 299 9.67 26.53 4.82
C TYR A 299 10.32 27.69 5.62
N LEU A 300 9.94 28.92 5.34
CA LEU A 300 10.45 30.12 6.01
C LEU A 300 10.13 30.18 7.52
N LEU A 301 8.95 29.72 7.90
CA LEU A 301 8.56 29.66 9.31
C LEU A 301 9.34 28.63 10.14
N LYS A 302 10.16 27.77 9.49
CA LYS A 302 10.95 26.71 10.14
C LYS A 302 10.15 25.82 11.08
N ARG A 303 8.83 25.72 10.85
CA ARG A 303 7.92 24.88 11.64
C ARG A 303 7.70 23.52 10.98
N PHE A 304 7.73 23.49 9.65
CA PHE A 304 7.58 22.27 8.88
C PHE A 304 8.94 21.56 8.77
N THR A 305 9.39 21.03 9.89
CA THR A 305 10.63 20.27 10.07
C THR A 305 10.32 18.95 10.76
N VAL A 306 11.26 18.01 10.71
CA VAL A 306 11.12 16.74 11.44
C VAL A 306 10.96 16.98 12.94
N SER A 307 11.69 17.93 13.51
CA SER A 307 11.51 18.35 14.92
C SER A 307 10.09 18.86 15.15
N GLY A 308 9.56 19.71 14.27
CA GLY A 308 8.20 20.24 14.37
C GLY A 308 7.14 19.15 14.36
N ILE A 309 7.19 18.21 13.41
CA ILE A 309 6.21 17.12 13.32
C ILE A 309 6.35 16.08 14.44
N THR A 310 7.55 15.89 14.98
CA THR A 310 7.76 14.95 16.09
C THR A 310 7.34 15.51 17.44
N THR A 311 7.35 16.82 17.61
CA THR A 311 6.90 17.49 18.86
C THR A 311 5.41 17.79 18.90
N ALA A 312 4.76 17.92 17.73
CA ALA A 312 3.32 18.12 17.65
C ALA A 312 2.57 16.85 18.10
N ASN A 313 1.97 16.83 19.29
CA ASN A 313 1.47 15.61 19.94
C ASN A 313 0.03 15.24 19.57
N THR A 314 -0.76 16.16 19.08
CA THR A 314 -2.17 15.96 18.75
C THR A 314 -2.44 16.31 17.28
N LEU A 315 -3.57 15.83 16.75
CA LEU A 315 -4.04 16.25 15.43
C LEU A 315 -4.25 17.76 15.36
N THR A 316 -4.72 18.38 16.45
CA THR A 316 -4.86 19.85 16.56
C THR A 316 -3.51 20.57 16.42
N ASP A 317 -2.45 20.02 17.00
CA ASP A 317 -1.10 20.61 16.85
C ASP A 317 -0.59 20.49 15.42
N MET A 318 -0.91 19.38 14.73
CA MET A 318 -0.59 19.21 13.31
C MET A 318 -1.34 20.24 12.44
N TYR A 319 -2.61 20.51 12.73
CA TYR A 319 -3.36 21.55 12.04
C TYR A 319 -2.74 22.94 12.27
N LYS A 320 -2.35 23.27 13.50
CA LYS A 320 -1.66 24.54 13.81
C LYS A 320 -0.30 24.65 13.13
N LEU A 321 0.42 23.53 13.00
CA LEU A 321 1.71 23.47 12.31
C LEU A 321 1.60 23.84 10.84
N LEU A 322 0.57 23.31 10.15
CA LEU A 322 0.39 23.40 8.71
C LEU A 322 -0.43 24.60 8.26
N ASN A 323 -1.37 25.05 9.08
CA ASN A 323 -2.36 26.03 8.65
C ASN A 323 -1.96 27.45 9.04
N HIS A 324 -1.29 28.12 8.12
CA HIS A 324 -0.91 29.52 8.23
C HIS A 324 -1.58 30.33 7.12
N SER A 325 -2.00 31.54 7.46
CA SER A 325 -2.45 32.52 6.49
C SER A 325 -1.28 33.00 5.64
N LEU A 326 -1.52 33.21 4.37
CA LEU A 326 -0.57 33.86 3.50
C LEU A 326 -0.49 35.35 3.82
N SER A 327 0.67 35.97 3.60
CA SER A 327 0.93 37.39 3.80
C SER A 327 1.41 38.06 2.52
N GLY A 328 1.44 39.40 2.52
CA GLY A 328 1.97 40.17 1.42
C GLY A 328 1.18 39.97 0.11
N TYR A 329 1.88 39.78 -0.99
CA TYR A 329 1.33 39.65 -2.32
C TYR A 329 0.23 38.56 -2.41
N TRP A 330 0.48 37.39 -1.79
CA TRP A 330 -0.39 36.21 -1.91
C TRP A 330 -1.68 36.27 -1.09
N GLN A 331 -1.92 37.33 -0.32
CA GLN A 331 -3.23 37.54 0.33
C GLN A 331 -4.34 37.84 -0.68
N ASN A 332 -4.00 38.55 -1.76
CA ASN A 332 -4.95 39.11 -2.70
C ASN A 332 -4.73 38.63 -4.16
N HIS A 333 -3.81 37.67 -4.37
CA HIS A 333 -3.48 37.18 -5.70
C HIS A 333 -3.53 35.65 -5.77
N THR A 334 -4.13 35.12 -6.81
CA THR A 334 -4.19 33.68 -7.11
C THR A 334 -3.06 33.22 -8.03
N CYS A 335 -2.54 34.15 -8.83
CA CYS A 335 -1.38 34.01 -9.70
C CYS A 335 -0.69 35.35 -9.85
N PHE A 336 0.44 35.40 -10.56
CA PHE A 336 1.06 36.69 -10.88
C PHE A 336 0.14 37.53 -11.78
N GLY A 337 -0.12 38.76 -11.38
CA GLY A 337 -1.05 39.69 -12.05
C GLY A 337 -2.54 39.43 -11.79
N GLY A 338 -2.92 38.28 -11.24
CA GLY A 338 -4.34 37.97 -10.99
C GLY A 338 -4.79 38.42 -9.59
N THR A 339 -5.85 39.24 -9.53
CA THR A 339 -6.36 39.88 -8.29
C THR A 339 -7.58 39.20 -7.66
N GLU A 340 -7.81 37.93 -7.92
CA GLU A 340 -8.91 37.20 -7.27
C GLU A 340 -8.60 36.92 -5.80
N THR A 341 -9.55 37.16 -4.90
CA THR A 341 -9.37 36.98 -3.49
C THR A 341 -9.36 35.50 -3.11
N CYS A 342 -8.29 35.05 -2.49
CA CYS A 342 -8.15 33.68 -1.95
C CYS A 342 -8.80 33.47 -0.56
N GLY A 343 -9.87 34.18 -0.23
CA GLY A 343 -10.51 34.07 1.08
C GLY A 343 -9.59 34.51 2.23
N ASN A 344 -9.61 33.80 3.37
CA ASN A 344 -8.76 34.11 4.53
C ASN A 344 -7.30 33.64 4.39
N GLY A 345 -6.92 33.17 3.23
CA GLY A 345 -5.57 32.68 2.99
C GLY A 345 -5.19 31.36 3.71
N CYS A 346 -6.10 30.71 4.44
CA CYS A 346 -5.86 29.43 5.09
C CYS A 346 -6.23 28.23 4.20
N MET A 347 -5.60 27.08 4.44
CA MET A 347 -6.00 25.83 3.78
C MET A 347 -7.31 25.30 4.36
N ARG A 348 -8.12 24.67 3.53
CA ARG A 348 -9.28 23.92 4.00
C ARG A 348 -8.82 22.68 4.76
N GLN A 349 -9.55 22.26 5.81
CA GLN A 349 -9.19 21.10 6.64
C GLN A 349 -8.88 19.87 5.78
N LYS A 350 -9.71 19.51 4.81
CA LYS A 350 -9.46 18.36 3.90
C LYS A 350 -8.12 18.44 3.14
N GLN A 351 -7.62 19.63 2.85
CA GLN A 351 -6.30 19.82 2.23
C GLN A 351 -5.18 19.54 3.22
N VAL A 352 -5.34 19.97 4.46
CA VAL A 352 -4.40 19.68 5.55
C VAL A 352 -4.37 18.19 5.84
N ASP A 353 -5.54 17.54 5.89
CA ASP A 353 -5.65 16.08 6.09
C ASP A 353 -4.88 15.31 5.01
N ILE A 354 -4.98 15.70 3.74
CA ILE A 354 -4.23 15.07 2.65
C ILE A 354 -2.72 15.17 2.90
N ILE A 355 -2.21 16.30 3.39
CA ILE A 355 -0.78 16.49 3.70
C ILE A 355 -0.39 15.61 4.89
N ILE A 356 -1.21 15.56 5.94
CA ILE A 356 -0.94 14.71 7.11
C ILE A 356 -0.90 13.23 6.69
N ILE A 357 -1.92 12.75 5.99
CA ILE A 357 -2.06 11.35 5.56
C ILE A 357 -0.92 10.92 4.61
N ASN A 358 -0.54 11.79 3.67
CA ASN A 358 0.37 11.37 2.59
C ASN A 358 1.82 11.80 2.79
N SER A 359 2.10 12.71 3.72
CA SER A 359 3.47 13.20 4.02
C SER A 359 3.87 13.00 5.46
N ILE A 360 3.11 13.55 6.42
CA ILE A 360 3.53 13.56 7.82
C ILE A 360 3.50 12.16 8.42
N VAL A 361 2.40 11.42 8.27
CA VAL A 361 2.29 10.08 8.86
C VAL A 361 3.32 9.12 8.29
N PRO A 362 3.51 9.01 6.96
CA PRO A 362 4.58 8.17 6.41
C PRO A 362 5.97 8.60 6.88
N MET A 363 6.19 9.91 7.03
CA MET A 363 7.46 10.44 7.52
C MET A 363 7.72 10.09 8.98
N LEU A 364 6.71 10.22 9.85
CA LEU A 364 6.78 9.79 11.25
C LEU A 364 7.06 8.29 11.35
N TYR A 365 6.42 7.48 10.52
CA TYR A 365 6.64 6.04 10.49
C TYR A 365 8.07 5.70 10.05
N ALA A 366 8.55 6.25 8.92
CA ALA A 366 9.88 6.00 8.40
C ALA A 366 10.98 6.49 9.38
N TYR A 367 10.80 7.69 9.93
CA TYR A 367 11.74 8.25 10.92
C TYR A 367 11.74 7.42 12.21
N GLY A 368 10.56 6.98 12.69
CA GLY A 368 10.43 6.09 13.84
C GLY A 368 11.14 4.75 13.64
N LYS A 369 10.96 4.13 12.48
CA LYS A 369 11.69 2.89 12.11
C LYS A 369 13.21 3.10 12.08
N HIS A 370 13.67 4.19 11.46
CA HIS A 370 15.09 4.54 11.40
C HIS A 370 15.69 4.75 12.80
N ARG A 371 14.94 5.39 13.71
CA ARG A 371 15.34 5.64 15.10
C ARG A 371 15.07 4.47 16.04
N ARG A 372 14.42 3.41 15.59
CA ARG A 372 13.92 2.28 16.40
C ARG A 372 12.95 2.75 17.49
N ASP A 373 12.14 3.78 17.18
CA ASP A 373 11.12 4.35 18.06
C ASP A 373 9.72 3.88 17.66
N GLU A 374 9.27 2.78 18.27
CA GLU A 374 7.94 2.23 18.02
C GLU A 374 6.80 3.16 18.45
N LYS A 375 7.02 4.03 19.45
CA LYS A 375 5.99 4.96 19.90
C LYS A 375 5.68 5.97 18.81
N MET A 376 6.70 6.44 18.10
CA MET A 376 6.54 7.34 16.97
C MET A 376 5.80 6.68 15.81
N CYS A 377 6.11 5.40 15.49
CA CYS A 377 5.38 4.64 14.48
C CYS A 377 3.89 4.49 14.85
N LYS A 378 3.59 4.10 16.09
CA LYS A 378 2.21 3.96 16.60
C LYS A 378 1.46 5.29 16.54
N ARG A 379 2.11 6.38 16.91
CA ARG A 379 1.50 7.71 16.86
C ARG A 379 1.10 8.11 15.43
N GLY A 380 1.91 7.83 14.43
CA GLY A 380 1.53 8.04 13.02
C GLY A 380 0.23 7.31 12.67
N ILE A 381 0.08 6.07 13.14
CA ILE A 381 -1.15 5.29 12.94
C ILE A 381 -2.34 5.89 13.70
N GLU A 382 -2.13 6.38 14.93
CA GLU A 382 -3.16 7.02 15.74
C GLU A 382 -3.70 8.29 15.09
N LEU A 383 -2.84 9.13 14.52
CA LEU A 383 -3.26 10.30 13.75
C LEU A 383 -4.19 9.93 12.58
N LEU A 384 -3.92 8.82 11.86
CA LEU A 384 -4.81 8.35 10.82
C LEU A 384 -6.18 7.89 11.34
N ARG A 385 -6.27 7.45 12.58
CA ARG A 385 -7.54 7.05 13.20
C ARG A 385 -8.39 8.25 13.65
N GLU A 386 -7.76 9.40 13.89
CA GLU A 386 -8.44 10.64 14.27
C GLU A 386 -8.96 11.44 13.06
N ILE A 387 -8.41 11.19 11.85
CA ILE A 387 -8.82 11.85 10.61
C ILE A 387 -9.95 11.05 9.96
N ASP A 388 -10.95 11.76 9.41
CA ASP A 388 -12.05 11.16 8.68
C ASP A 388 -11.57 10.35 7.46
N SER A 389 -12.37 9.36 7.08
CA SER A 389 -12.12 8.55 5.87
C SER A 389 -12.00 9.43 4.63
N GLU A 390 -11.03 9.12 3.77
CA GLU A 390 -10.86 9.80 2.50
C GLU A 390 -12.06 9.57 1.56
N GLU A 391 -12.35 10.57 0.72
CA GLU A 391 -13.38 10.50 -0.32
C GLU A 391 -12.71 10.49 -1.69
N ASN A 392 -12.57 9.32 -2.29
CA ASN A 392 -12.08 9.15 -3.66
C ASN A 392 -12.84 8.02 -4.36
N SER A 393 -12.64 7.86 -5.67
CA SER A 393 -13.36 6.86 -6.47
C SER A 393 -13.17 5.42 -5.99
N ILE A 394 -12.01 5.08 -5.44
CA ILE A 394 -11.72 3.74 -4.90
C ILE A 394 -12.52 3.51 -3.61
N ILE A 395 -12.48 4.47 -2.68
CA ILE A 395 -13.21 4.37 -1.42
C ILE A 395 -14.73 4.39 -1.67
N LYS A 396 -15.21 5.20 -2.64
CA LYS A 396 -16.61 5.18 -3.04
C LYS A 396 -17.05 3.80 -3.53
N ARG A 397 -16.23 3.15 -4.38
CA ARG A 397 -16.49 1.77 -4.84
C ARG A 397 -16.55 0.79 -3.67
N TRP A 398 -15.65 0.89 -2.68
CA TRP A 398 -15.69 0.05 -1.49
C TRP A 398 -16.96 0.28 -0.65
N LYS A 399 -17.42 1.54 -0.52
CA LYS A 399 -18.69 1.86 0.15
C LYS A 399 -19.90 1.26 -0.58
N GLU A 400 -19.91 1.31 -1.91
CA GLU A 400 -20.95 0.67 -2.75
C GLU A 400 -20.99 -0.86 -2.58
N GLN A 401 -19.86 -1.46 -2.21
CA GLN A 401 -19.72 -2.88 -1.91
C GLN A 401 -20.02 -3.23 -0.43
N GLY A 402 -20.50 -2.28 0.36
CA GLY A 402 -20.90 -2.47 1.75
C GLY A 402 -19.81 -2.21 2.79
N MET A 403 -18.58 -1.87 2.40
CA MET A 403 -17.53 -1.47 3.34
C MET A 403 -17.80 -0.07 3.89
N GLN A 404 -17.60 0.10 5.20
CA GLN A 404 -17.83 1.39 5.87
C GLN A 404 -16.53 1.86 6.57
N PRO A 405 -15.56 2.41 5.82
CA PRO A 405 -14.35 2.94 6.42
C PRO A 405 -14.69 4.14 7.30
N LYS A 406 -14.25 4.10 8.56
CA LYS A 406 -14.60 5.10 9.59
C LYS A 406 -13.58 6.24 9.66
N CYS A 407 -12.33 5.96 9.32
CA CYS A 407 -11.23 6.89 9.47
C CYS A 407 -10.23 6.77 8.30
N ALA A 408 -9.24 7.65 8.27
CA ALA A 408 -8.19 7.63 7.26
C ALA A 408 -7.35 6.34 7.32
N ALA A 409 -7.19 5.72 8.48
CA ALA A 409 -6.49 4.44 8.61
C ALA A 409 -7.19 3.34 7.77
N ASP A 410 -8.52 3.25 7.87
CA ASP A 410 -9.30 2.28 7.11
C ASP A 410 -9.23 2.57 5.61
N SER A 411 -9.39 3.85 5.21
CA SER A 411 -9.32 4.22 3.80
C SER A 411 -7.94 3.99 3.20
N GLN A 412 -6.86 4.24 3.93
CA GLN A 412 -5.50 3.96 3.49
C GLN A 412 -5.24 2.45 3.34
N ALA A 413 -5.77 1.62 4.25
CA ALA A 413 -5.72 0.15 4.14
C ALA A 413 -6.45 -0.35 2.89
N LEU A 414 -7.67 0.16 2.63
CA LEU A 414 -8.45 -0.20 1.43
C LEU A 414 -7.81 0.28 0.13
N LEU A 415 -7.14 1.44 0.13
CA LEU A 415 -6.36 1.91 -1.00
C LEU A 415 -5.16 1.00 -1.28
N HIS A 416 -4.49 0.51 -0.25
CA HIS A 416 -3.41 -0.46 -0.38
C HIS A 416 -3.94 -1.79 -0.93
N LEU A 417 -5.00 -2.33 -0.33
CA LEU A 417 -5.66 -3.53 -0.82
C LEU A 417 -5.98 -3.44 -2.31
N HIS A 418 -6.60 -2.32 -2.73
CA HIS A 418 -6.94 -2.13 -4.14
C HIS A 418 -5.71 -2.10 -5.04
N ARG A 419 -4.65 -1.37 -4.66
CA ARG A 419 -3.47 -1.17 -5.51
C ARG A 419 -2.58 -2.40 -5.60
N SER A 420 -2.31 -3.05 -4.46
CA SER A 420 -1.32 -4.11 -4.35
C SER A 420 -1.89 -5.50 -4.59
N TYR A 421 -3.20 -5.67 -4.43
CA TYR A 421 -3.86 -6.96 -4.59
C TYR A 421 -4.93 -6.96 -5.67
N CYS A 422 -5.95 -6.08 -5.59
CA CYS A 422 -7.09 -6.15 -6.52
C CYS A 422 -6.73 -5.72 -7.95
N LYS A 423 -5.99 -4.59 -8.10
CA LYS A 423 -5.60 -4.08 -9.43
C LYS A 423 -4.62 -5.00 -10.15
N THR A 424 -3.79 -5.70 -9.39
CA THR A 424 -2.77 -6.62 -9.90
C THR A 424 -3.26 -8.06 -9.99
N ASN A 425 -4.54 -8.33 -9.70
CA ASN A 425 -5.14 -9.66 -9.60
C ASN A 425 -4.36 -10.62 -8.67
N ASN A 426 -3.71 -10.08 -7.63
CA ASN A 426 -2.91 -10.83 -6.68
C ASN A 426 -3.76 -11.37 -5.52
N CYS A 427 -4.92 -11.94 -5.84
CA CYS A 427 -5.88 -12.43 -4.85
C CYS A 427 -5.32 -13.55 -3.99
N MET A 428 -4.47 -14.41 -4.56
CA MET A 428 -3.87 -15.53 -3.85
C MET A 428 -2.92 -15.11 -2.70
N ASN A 429 -2.41 -13.89 -2.72
CA ASN A 429 -1.63 -13.33 -1.60
C ASN A 429 -2.45 -12.38 -0.71
N CYS A 430 -3.75 -12.20 -1.03
CA CYS A 430 -4.64 -11.30 -0.30
C CYS A 430 -5.15 -11.94 0.98
N ARG A 431 -5.06 -11.22 2.11
CA ARG A 431 -5.55 -11.70 3.42
C ARG A 431 -7.06 -11.96 3.45
N PHE A 432 -7.84 -11.19 2.69
CA PHE A 432 -9.28 -11.42 2.57
C PHE A 432 -9.59 -12.71 1.81
N ALA A 433 -8.86 -12.99 0.73
CA ALA A 433 -9.01 -14.25 -0.01
C ALA A 433 -8.65 -15.46 0.86
N LEU A 434 -7.57 -15.36 1.64
CA LEU A 434 -7.19 -16.40 2.60
C LEU A 434 -8.31 -16.70 3.62
N HIS A 435 -8.93 -15.64 4.14
CA HIS A 435 -10.04 -15.81 5.08
C HIS A 435 -11.27 -16.42 4.40
N TYR A 436 -11.59 -16.01 3.17
CA TYR A 436 -12.66 -16.61 2.37
C TYR A 436 -12.44 -18.12 2.16
N ILE A 437 -11.23 -18.50 1.78
CA ILE A 437 -10.85 -19.90 1.58
C ILE A 437 -11.04 -20.69 2.87
N ARG A 438 -10.53 -20.20 4.02
CA ARG A 438 -10.71 -20.86 5.32
C ARG A 438 -12.18 -21.16 5.68
N ARG A 439 -13.11 -20.27 5.32
CA ARG A 439 -14.55 -20.48 5.59
C ARG A 439 -15.22 -21.52 4.69
N LYS A 440 -14.67 -21.72 3.49
CA LYS A 440 -15.23 -22.67 2.50
C LYS A 440 -14.68 -24.08 2.64
N LEU A 441 -13.55 -24.24 3.35
CA LEU A 441 -12.98 -25.55 3.60
C LEU A 441 -13.77 -26.30 4.69
N THR A 442 -14.17 -27.52 4.40
CA THR A 442 -14.70 -28.46 5.39
C THR A 442 -13.63 -29.50 5.69
N ILE A 443 -13.19 -29.58 6.94
CA ILE A 443 -12.17 -30.51 7.40
C ILE A 443 -12.90 -31.58 8.19
N LYS A 444 -12.75 -32.83 7.75
CA LYS A 444 -13.31 -34.02 8.42
C LYS A 444 -12.21 -34.84 9.05
#